data_1bbc909bc9a893dadc78e0de4eb7cf9e
#
_entry.id   1bbc909bc9a893dadc78e0de4eb7cf9e
#
_cell.length_a   1.000
_cell.length_b   1.000
_cell.length_c   1.000
_cell.angle_alpha   90.00
_cell.angle_beta   90.00
_cell.angle_gamma   90.00
#
_symmetry.space_group_name_H-M   'P 1'
#
loop_
_entity.id
_entity.type
_entity.pdbx_description
1 polymer ?
#
loop_
_entity_poly.entity_id
_entity_poly.type
_entity_poly.pdbx_seq_one_letter_code
_entity_poly.pdbx_strand_id
1 'polypeptide(L)'
;MLLLLANPVTAVKEAVIKHAAENYAEKILGQDYGSPGFWVALTMALVYLPILGRLAAAHFFGKDGTAFGIGLTGICSVALTFGAICMADTSLSGFIPKSVEVLVISLCTGTVVLLVTSAAAQVLGMGFGPSLGLQLIFWNIVFLAQLATRFLMDFWKHV
;
A
#
# COMPACT_ATOMS: atom_id res chain seq x y z
N MET A 1 42.06 -7.95 10.49
CA MET A 1 41.12 -9.06 10.28
C MET A 1 40.12 -9.06 11.45
N LEU A 2 39.18 -8.14 11.36
CA LEU A 2 38.07 -7.96 12.31
C LEU A 2 36.78 -8.28 11.52
N LEU A 3 36.55 -9.57 11.26
CA LEU A 3 35.29 -10.05 10.71
C LEU A 3 34.29 -10.14 11.87
N LEU A 4 33.51 -9.06 12.00
CA LEU A 4 32.07 -9.08 12.19
C LEU A 4 31.50 -10.42 12.69
N LEU A 5 31.44 -10.55 13.99
CA LEU A 5 30.41 -11.33 14.65
C LEU A 5 29.09 -10.54 14.48
N ALA A 6 28.48 -10.65 13.31
CA ALA A 6 27.10 -10.23 13.15
C ALA A 6 26.31 -10.99 14.20
N ASN A 7 25.75 -10.27 15.16
CA ASN A 7 24.97 -10.84 16.24
C ASN A 7 23.85 -11.68 15.59
N PRO A 8 23.77 -13.00 15.84
CA PRO A 8 22.79 -13.86 15.17
C PRO A 8 21.33 -13.35 15.35
N VAL A 9 21.08 -12.61 16.43
CA VAL A 9 19.79 -11.96 16.68
C VAL A 9 19.50 -10.83 15.68
N THR A 10 20.50 -10.05 15.27
CA THR A 10 20.33 -9.01 14.22
C THR A 10 20.08 -9.63 12.86
N ALA A 11 20.82 -10.68 12.50
CA ALA A 11 20.62 -11.37 11.22
C ALA A 11 19.22 -12.01 11.11
N VAL A 12 18.72 -12.61 12.20
CA VAL A 12 17.35 -13.17 12.24
C VAL A 12 16.31 -12.07 12.14
N LYS A 13 16.47 -10.94 12.86
CA LYS A 13 15.55 -9.81 12.77
C LYS A 13 15.50 -9.22 11.35
N GLU A 14 16.66 -9.02 10.71
CA GLU A 14 16.72 -8.52 9.34
C GLU A 14 16.05 -9.47 8.34
N ALA A 15 16.28 -10.79 8.50
CA ALA A 15 15.62 -11.79 7.64
C ALA A 15 14.10 -11.80 7.81
N VAL A 16 13.60 -11.68 9.04
CA VAL A 16 12.16 -11.62 9.33
C VAL A 16 11.54 -10.34 8.77
N ILE A 17 12.19 -9.19 8.97
CA ILE A 17 11.71 -7.90 8.44
C ILE A 17 11.69 -7.92 6.92
N LYS A 18 12.75 -8.43 6.30
CA LYS A 18 12.85 -8.55 4.85
C LYS A 18 11.73 -9.42 4.29
N HIS A 19 11.53 -10.62 4.84
CA HIS A 19 10.48 -11.53 4.41
C HIS A 19 9.07 -10.95 4.60
N ALA A 20 8.85 -10.25 5.71
CA ALA A 20 7.58 -9.54 5.95
C ALA A 20 7.35 -8.42 4.92
N ALA A 21 8.40 -7.66 4.58
CA ALA A 21 8.31 -6.59 3.58
C ALA A 21 8.07 -7.14 2.16
N GLU A 22 8.70 -8.25 1.80
CA GLU A 22 8.50 -8.94 0.53
C GLU A 22 7.06 -9.43 0.39
N ASN A 23 6.56 -10.19 1.36
CA ASN A 23 5.17 -10.66 1.40
C ASN A 23 4.15 -9.51 1.36
N TYR A 24 4.47 -8.41 2.04
CA TYR A 24 3.64 -7.23 2.05
C TYR A 24 3.56 -6.58 0.66
N ALA A 25 4.69 -6.41 -0.01
CA ALA A 25 4.77 -5.85 -1.35
C ALA A 25 4.07 -6.74 -2.38
N GLU A 26 4.22 -8.07 -2.29
CA GLU A 26 3.51 -9.05 -3.12
C GLU A 26 1.99 -8.92 -3.00
N LYS A 27 1.49 -8.79 -1.79
CA LYS A 27 0.05 -8.63 -1.55
C LYS A 27 -0.49 -7.31 -2.11
N ILE A 28 0.24 -6.19 -1.97
CA ILE A 28 -0.16 -4.88 -2.52
C ILE A 28 -0.15 -4.89 -4.04
N LEU A 29 0.89 -5.45 -4.65
CA LEU A 29 1.07 -5.40 -6.11
C LEU A 29 0.45 -6.60 -6.82
N GLY A 30 0.06 -7.64 -6.10
CA GLY A 30 -0.54 -8.84 -6.65
C GLY A 30 0.38 -9.64 -7.56
N GLN A 31 1.71 -9.53 -7.34
CA GLN A 31 2.77 -10.15 -8.11
C GLN A 31 3.86 -10.67 -7.17
N ASP A 32 4.48 -11.80 -7.49
CA ASP A 32 5.57 -12.38 -6.71
C ASP A 32 6.77 -11.42 -6.67
N TYR A 33 7.34 -11.22 -5.49
CA TYR A 33 8.46 -10.30 -5.28
C TYR A 33 9.66 -10.65 -6.18
N GLY A 34 10.22 -9.62 -6.81
CA GLY A 34 11.37 -9.76 -7.72
C GLY A 34 11.03 -10.29 -9.11
N SER A 35 9.78 -10.70 -9.38
CA SER A 35 9.35 -11.08 -10.72
C SER A 35 9.33 -9.85 -11.67
N PRO A 36 9.44 -10.04 -12.99
CA PRO A 36 9.27 -8.93 -13.94
C PRO A 36 7.91 -8.22 -13.77
N GLY A 37 6.85 -8.98 -13.50
CA GLY A 37 5.52 -8.44 -13.23
C GLY A 37 5.49 -7.54 -11.99
N PHE A 38 6.22 -7.88 -10.94
CA PHE A 38 6.34 -7.07 -9.73
C PHE A 38 6.92 -5.68 -10.05
N TRP A 39 8.03 -5.63 -10.78
CA TRP A 39 8.67 -4.37 -11.14
C TRP A 39 7.82 -3.51 -12.08
N VAL A 40 7.10 -4.14 -13.00
CA VAL A 40 6.14 -3.44 -13.87
C VAL A 40 4.99 -2.87 -13.04
N ALA A 41 4.38 -3.64 -12.15
CA ALA A 41 3.29 -3.18 -11.28
C ALA A 41 3.73 -2.04 -10.37
N LEU A 42 4.92 -2.15 -9.77
CA LEU A 42 5.50 -1.11 -8.93
C LEU A 42 5.73 0.18 -9.71
N THR A 43 6.33 0.09 -10.89
CA THR A 43 6.59 1.26 -11.74
C THR A 43 5.28 1.93 -12.16
N MET A 44 4.29 1.15 -12.58
CA MET A 44 2.96 1.67 -12.92
C MET A 44 2.31 2.36 -11.73
N ALA A 45 2.31 1.75 -10.55
CA ALA A 45 1.74 2.36 -9.37
C ALA A 45 2.45 3.68 -9.01
N LEU A 46 3.78 3.71 -9.02
CA LEU A 46 4.58 4.91 -8.73
C LEU A 46 4.38 6.05 -9.74
N VAL A 47 4.09 5.73 -10.99
CA VAL A 47 3.81 6.74 -12.03
C VAL A 47 2.35 7.19 -11.99
N TYR A 48 1.41 6.25 -11.85
CA TYR A 48 -0.01 6.58 -11.91
C TYR A 48 -0.54 7.27 -10.66
N LEU A 49 -0.03 6.92 -9.46
CA LEU A 49 -0.45 7.58 -8.22
C LEU A 49 -0.26 9.10 -8.25
N PRO A 50 0.92 9.66 -8.60
CA PRO A 50 1.07 11.11 -8.66
C PRO A 50 0.29 11.75 -9.81
N ILE A 51 0.23 11.14 -10.98
CA ILE A 51 -0.43 11.73 -12.16
C ILE A 51 -1.95 11.71 -12.00
N LEU A 52 -2.53 10.52 -11.82
CA LEU A 52 -3.98 10.35 -11.73
C LEU A 52 -4.50 10.90 -10.39
N GLY A 53 -3.72 10.77 -9.31
CA GLY A 53 -4.06 11.34 -8.02
C GLY A 53 -4.17 12.88 -8.08
N ARG A 54 -3.21 13.54 -8.77
CA ARG A 54 -3.28 15.00 -9.00
C ARG A 54 -4.49 15.39 -9.84
N LEU A 55 -4.74 14.68 -10.94
CA LEU A 55 -5.90 14.94 -11.80
C LEU A 55 -7.20 14.77 -11.02
N ALA A 56 -7.30 13.72 -10.21
CA ALA A 56 -8.46 13.48 -9.37
C ALA A 56 -8.62 14.56 -8.29
N ALA A 57 -7.54 14.97 -7.63
CA ALA A 57 -7.57 16.02 -6.63
C ALA A 57 -8.04 17.37 -7.20
N ALA A 58 -7.54 17.72 -8.38
CA ALA A 58 -7.94 18.95 -9.07
C ALA A 58 -9.39 18.88 -9.57
N HIS A 59 -9.75 17.78 -10.24
CA HIS A 59 -11.05 17.67 -10.91
C HIS A 59 -12.21 17.48 -9.94
N PHE A 60 -12.08 16.55 -8.98
CA PHE A 60 -13.18 16.20 -8.06
C PHE A 60 -13.21 17.03 -6.79
N PHE A 61 -12.07 17.55 -6.36
CA PHE A 61 -11.98 18.22 -5.06
C PHE A 61 -11.49 19.67 -5.15
N GLY A 62 -11.22 20.17 -6.37
CA GLY A 62 -10.79 21.57 -6.57
C GLY A 62 -9.45 21.89 -5.88
N LYS A 63 -8.60 20.90 -5.65
CA LYS A 63 -7.30 21.07 -4.99
C LYS A 63 -6.16 21.02 -5.99
N ASP A 64 -5.50 22.16 -6.14
CA ASP A 64 -4.23 22.25 -6.86
C ASP A 64 -3.09 21.92 -5.89
N GLY A 65 -2.45 20.81 -6.13
CA GLY A 65 -1.28 20.35 -5.39
C GLY A 65 -0.16 19.91 -6.33
N THR A 66 1.06 19.81 -5.82
CA THR A 66 2.15 19.21 -6.60
C THR A 66 1.88 17.72 -6.81
N ALA A 67 2.13 17.22 -8.02
CA ALA A 67 1.98 15.80 -8.32
C ALA A 67 2.81 14.93 -7.34
N PHE A 68 3.98 15.41 -6.94
CA PHE A 68 4.83 14.74 -5.96
C PHE A 68 4.17 14.66 -4.58
N GLY A 69 3.64 15.77 -4.04
CA GLY A 69 3.00 15.78 -2.72
C GLY A 69 1.77 14.90 -2.66
N ILE A 70 0.90 14.97 -3.68
CA ILE A 70 -0.30 14.13 -3.77
C ILE A 70 0.10 12.66 -3.96
N GLY A 71 1.07 12.38 -4.83
CA GLY A 71 1.56 11.02 -5.06
C GLY A 71 2.19 10.40 -3.83
N LEU A 72 3.03 11.14 -3.10
CA LEU A 72 3.63 10.67 -1.85
C LEU A 72 2.57 10.38 -0.79
N THR A 73 1.57 11.27 -0.65
CA THR A 73 0.44 11.04 0.26
C THR A 73 -0.33 9.77 -0.14
N GLY A 74 -0.55 9.53 -1.43
CA GLY A 74 -1.19 8.32 -1.95
C GLY A 74 -0.39 7.06 -1.62
N ILE A 75 0.91 7.06 -1.88
CA ILE A 75 1.80 5.93 -1.57
C ILE A 75 1.78 5.62 -0.06
N CYS A 76 1.97 6.65 0.77
CA CYS A 76 1.93 6.49 2.23
C CYS A 76 0.56 5.99 2.72
N SER A 77 -0.53 6.54 2.20
CA SER A 77 -1.89 6.13 2.57
C SER A 77 -2.15 4.66 2.23
N VAL A 78 -1.82 4.23 1.01
CA VAL A 78 -1.97 2.83 0.59
C VAL A 78 -1.08 1.92 1.44
N ALA A 79 0.20 2.27 1.61
CA ALA A 79 1.15 1.48 2.38
C ALA A 79 0.72 1.32 3.85
N LEU A 80 0.34 2.39 4.53
CA LEU A 80 -0.07 2.35 5.94
C LEU A 80 -1.37 1.57 6.13
N THR A 81 -2.38 1.80 5.28
CA THR A 81 -3.66 1.10 5.40
C THR A 81 -3.48 -0.40 5.18
N PHE A 82 -2.74 -0.78 4.14
CA PHE A 82 -2.50 -2.18 3.83
C PHE A 82 -1.59 -2.85 4.88
N GLY A 83 -0.59 -2.12 5.40
CA GLY A 83 0.27 -2.58 6.48
C GLY A 83 -0.51 -2.93 7.73
N ALA A 84 -1.44 -2.08 8.10
CA ALA A 84 -2.31 -2.33 9.25
C ALA A 84 -3.20 -3.56 9.06
N ILE A 85 -3.74 -3.79 7.86
CA ILE A 85 -4.53 -4.99 7.54
C ILE A 85 -3.65 -6.24 7.69
N CYS A 86 -2.45 -6.23 7.12
CA CYS A 86 -1.54 -7.37 7.21
C CYS A 86 -1.07 -7.63 8.65
N MET A 87 -0.78 -6.57 9.42
CA MET A 87 -0.39 -6.73 10.82
C MET A 87 -1.54 -7.23 11.68
N ALA A 88 -2.77 -6.76 11.44
CA ALA A 88 -3.94 -7.25 12.15
C ALA A 88 -4.18 -8.74 11.85
N ASP A 89 -4.13 -9.14 10.58
CA ASP A 89 -4.32 -10.52 10.15
C ASP A 89 -3.27 -11.46 10.78
N THR A 90 -1.98 -11.09 10.71
CA THR A 90 -0.90 -11.93 11.25
C THR A 90 -0.83 -11.97 12.78
N SER A 91 -1.19 -10.88 13.46
CA SER A 91 -1.09 -10.78 14.91
C SER A 91 -2.29 -11.39 15.62
N LEU A 92 -3.44 -11.42 14.99
CA LEU A 92 -4.70 -11.88 15.58
C LEU A 92 -5.04 -13.32 15.19
N SER A 93 -4.51 -13.82 14.07
CA SER A 93 -4.71 -15.20 13.64
C SER A 93 -4.11 -16.17 14.68
N GLY A 94 -4.97 -16.88 15.36
CA GLY A 94 -4.58 -17.86 16.38
C GLY A 94 -4.81 -17.45 17.84
N PHE A 95 -5.06 -16.18 18.13
CA PHE A 95 -5.37 -15.70 19.48
C PHE A 95 -6.88 -15.49 19.73
N ILE A 96 -7.66 -15.34 18.69
CA ILE A 96 -9.07 -14.97 18.75
C ILE A 96 -9.91 -16.01 17.98
N PRO A 97 -11.10 -16.40 18.47
CA PRO A 97 -12.02 -17.24 17.74
C PRO A 97 -12.35 -16.63 16.35
N LYS A 98 -12.36 -17.46 15.31
CA LYS A 98 -12.59 -17.01 13.92
C LYS A 98 -13.84 -16.14 13.72
N SER A 99 -14.87 -16.36 14.54
CA SER A 99 -16.09 -15.55 14.53
C SER A 99 -15.90 -14.09 14.97
N VAL A 100 -14.90 -13.83 15.82
CA VAL A 100 -14.59 -12.50 16.36
C VAL A 100 -13.44 -11.86 15.57
N GLU A 101 -12.57 -12.67 14.97
CA GLU A 101 -11.40 -12.25 14.22
C GLU A 101 -11.77 -11.26 13.10
N VAL A 102 -12.77 -11.57 12.30
CA VAL A 102 -13.25 -10.70 11.20
C VAL A 102 -13.73 -9.35 11.73
N LEU A 103 -14.42 -9.34 12.86
CA LEU A 103 -14.90 -8.10 13.49
C LEU A 103 -13.73 -7.25 13.96
N VAL A 104 -12.78 -7.86 14.65
CA VAL A 104 -11.60 -7.13 15.18
C VAL A 104 -10.72 -6.61 14.07
N ILE A 105 -10.44 -7.41 13.03
CA ILE A 105 -9.68 -6.95 11.85
C ILE A 105 -10.40 -5.79 11.17
N SER A 106 -11.72 -5.87 11.01
CA SER A 106 -12.52 -4.80 10.40
C SER A 106 -12.47 -3.51 11.23
N LEU A 107 -12.55 -3.59 12.55
CA LEU A 107 -12.45 -2.43 13.44
C LEU A 107 -11.04 -1.81 13.40
N CYS A 108 -10.00 -2.62 13.46
CA CYS A 108 -8.62 -2.15 13.34
C CYS A 108 -8.38 -1.46 12.00
N THR A 109 -8.80 -2.10 10.91
CA THR A 109 -8.69 -1.53 9.54
C THR A 109 -9.44 -0.22 9.43
N GLY A 110 -10.69 -0.17 9.90
CA GLY A 110 -11.51 1.03 9.90
C GLY A 110 -10.85 2.18 10.67
N THR A 111 -10.30 1.89 11.85
CA THR A 111 -9.58 2.87 12.66
C THR A 111 -8.36 3.42 11.93
N VAL A 112 -7.55 2.56 11.30
CA VAL A 112 -6.38 3.00 10.53
C VAL A 112 -6.79 3.83 9.32
N VAL A 113 -7.83 3.43 8.59
CA VAL A 113 -8.37 4.21 7.47
C VAL A 113 -8.78 5.60 7.93
N LEU A 114 -9.46 5.72 9.07
CA LEU A 114 -9.84 7.02 9.63
C LEU A 114 -8.63 7.89 10.02
N LEU A 115 -7.62 7.30 10.66
CA LEU A 115 -6.40 8.00 11.04
C LEU A 115 -5.59 8.47 9.83
N VAL A 116 -5.39 7.59 8.85
CA VAL A 116 -4.67 7.91 7.61
C VAL A 116 -5.42 8.98 6.81
N THR A 117 -6.75 8.89 6.74
CA THR A 117 -7.59 9.91 6.08
C THR A 117 -7.48 11.26 6.78
N SER A 118 -7.50 11.29 8.12
CA SER A 118 -7.33 12.53 8.89
C SER A 118 -5.96 13.14 8.67
N ALA A 119 -4.90 12.33 8.67
CA ALA A 119 -3.53 12.80 8.40
C ALA A 119 -3.40 13.35 6.97
N ALA A 120 -3.93 12.64 5.98
CA ALA A 120 -3.94 13.08 4.58
C ALA A 120 -4.74 14.38 4.40
N ALA A 121 -5.87 14.53 5.10
CA ALA A 121 -6.66 15.74 5.09
C ALA A 121 -5.86 16.96 5.58
N GLN A 122 -5.10 16.80 6.67
CA GLN A 122 -4.23 17.85 7.20
C GLN A 122 -3.08 18.18 6.24
N VAL A 123 -2.39 17.17 5.72
CA VAL A 123 -1.24 17.35 4.81
C VAL A 123 -1.66 18.03 3.52
N LEU A 124 -2.80 17.64 2.96
CA LEU A 124 -3.30 18.20 1.70
C LEU A 124 -4.14 19.46 1.90
N GLY A 125 -4.41 19.86 3.13
CA GLY A 125 -5.28 20.99 3.44
C GLY A 125 -6.69 20.81 2.87
N MET A 126 -7.24 19.60 2.95
CA MET A 126 -8.56 19.20 2.46
C MET A 126 -9.48 18.87 3.63
N GLY A 127 -10.80 18.92 3.42
CA GLY A 127 -11.75 18.37 4.37
C GLY A 127 -11.65 16.83 4.44
N PHE A 128 -12.18 16.24 5.53
CA PHE A 128 -12.15 14.80 5.74
C PHE A 128 -12.85 14.01 4.61
N GLY A 129 -14.04 14.41 4.18
CA GLY A 129 -14.79 13.75 3.11
C GLY A 129 -14.05 13.72 1.78
N PRO A 130 -13.57 14.86 1.26
CA PRO A 130 -12.73 14.89 0.06
C PRO A 130 -11.44 14.06 0.19
N SER A 131 -10.80 14.05 1.37
CA SER A 131 -9.61 13.23 1.62
C SER A 131 -9.91 11.72 1.58
N LEU A 132 -11.05 11.31 2.15
CA LEU A 132 -11.51 9.92 2.06
C LEU A 132 -11.81 9.51 0.61
N GLY A 133 -12.47 10.38 -0.15
CA GLY A 133 -12.73 10.18 -1.57
C GLY A 133 -11.43 10.00 -2.36
N LEU A 134 -10.44 10.86 -2.11
CA LEU A 134 -9.13 10.76 -2.76
C LEU A 134 -8.40 9.46 -2.37
N GLN A 135 -8.50 9.01 -1.13
CA GLN A 135 -7.92 7.74 -0.69
C GLN A 135 -8.55 6.54 -1.41
N LEU A 136 -9.86 6.53 -1.61
CA LEU A 136 -10.52 5.50 -2.41
C LEU A 136 -10.03 5.51 -3.85
N ILE A 137 -9.76 6.68 -4.43
CA ILE A 137 -9.19 6.81 -5.76
C ILE A 137 -7.76 6.22 -5.79
N PHE A 138 -6.92 6.47 -4.79
CA PHE A 138 -5.58 5.87 -4.71
C PHE A 138 -5.63 4.34 -4.70
N TRP A 139 -6.56 3.73 -3.96
CA TRP A 139 -6.77 2.28 -3.98
C TRP A 139 -7.18 1.77 -5.36
N ASN A 140 -8.09 2.48 -6.03
CA ASN A 140 -8.49 2.11 -7.39
C ASN A 140 -7.33 2.23 -8.38
N ILE A 141 -6.44 3.24 -8.26
CA ILE A 141 -5.26 3.39 -9.11
C ILE A 141 -4.31 2.18 -8.93
N VAL A 142 -4.05 1.75 -7.69
CA VAL A 142 -3.21 0.58 -7.43
C VAL A 142 -3.86 -0.69 -7.99
N PHE A 143 -5.16 -0.87 -7.82
CA PHE A 143 -5.90 -1.98 -8.38
C PHE A 143 -5.86 -2.02 -9.93
N LEU A 144 -6.01 -0.86 -10.57
CA LEU A 144 -5.88 -0.74 -12.03
C LEU A 144 -4.45 -1.05 -12.49
N ALA A 145 -3.43 -0.64 -11.74
CA ALA A 145 -2.04 -0.99 -12.03
C ALA A 145 -1.81 -2.51 -11.95
N GLN A 146 -2.42 -3.20 -10.97
CA GLN A 146 -2.38 -4.67 -10.89
C GLN A 146 -3.04 -5.33 -12.09
N LEU A 147 -4.24 -4.87 -12.48
CA LEU A 147 -4.97 -5.42 -13.63
C LEU A 147 -4.21 -5.21 -14.94
N ALA A 148 -3.69 -4.00 -15.16
CA ALA A 148 -2.89 -3.68 -16.34
C ALA A 148 -1.63 -4.54 -16.41
N THR A 149 -0.96 -4.74 -15.28
CA THR A 149 0.23 -5.61 -15.23
C THR A 149 -0.11 -7.05 -15.59
N ARG A 150 -1.19 -7.61 -15.02
CA ARG A 150 -1.63 -8.97 -15.33
C ARG A 150 -1.91 -9.12 -16.83
N PHE A 151 -2.66 -8.18 -17.40
CA PHE A 151 -2.97 -8.17 -18.83
C PHE A 151 -1.69 -8.11 -19.69
N LEU A 152 -0.73 -7.23 -19.36
CA LEU A 152 0.54 -7.13 -20.08
C LEU A 152 1.37 -8.41 -19.97
N MET A 153 1.44 -9.00 -18.79
CA MET A 153 2.21 -10.24 -18.57
C MET A 153 1.59 -11.43 -19.29
N ASP A 154 0.26 -11.51 -19.34
CA ASP A 154 -0.43 -12.56 -20.08
C ASP A 154 -0.26 -12.36 -21.60
N PHE A 155 -0.36 -11.13 -22.09
CA PHE A 155 -0.07 -10.83 -23.49
C PHE A 155 1.36 -11.22 -23.90
N TRP A 156 2.33 -10.93 -23.04
CA TRP A 156 3.75 -11.26 -23.28
C TRP A 156 4.04 -12.76 -23.33
N LYS A 157 3.25 -13.58 -22.65
CA LYS A 157 3.40 -15.04 -22.69
C LYS A 157 2.89 -15.66 -24.00
N HIS A 158 2.09 -14.93 -24.75
CA HIS A 158 1.47 -15.42 -25.98
C HIS A 158 2.13 -14.86 -27.27
N VAL A 159 3.11 -14.00 -27.12
CA VAL A 159 3.97 -13.46 -28.21
C VAL A 159 5.32 -14.16 -28.18
#